data_a83c222c72718f24ecbafd84545fe889
#
_entry.id   a83c222c72718f24ecbafd84545fe889
#
_cell.length_a   1.000
_cell.length_b   1.000
_cell.length_c   1.000
_cell.angle_alpha   90.00
_cell.angle_beta   90.00
_cell.angle_gamma   90.00
#
_symmetry.space_group_name_H-M   'P 1'
#
loop_
_entity.id
_entity.type
_entity.pdbx_description
1 polymer ?
#
loop_
_entity_poly.entity_id
_entity_poly.type
_entity_poly.pdbx_seq_one_letter_code
_entity_poly.pdbx_strand_id
1 'polypeptide(L)'
;FCKGDAGPSRLKDLKQTDVDFDASVWRTIVDLGWSAILIPEDCDGLGLGLNAAAIVAEELGRVVAPEPLIETAGLSATLLSHLPEGNCRSDLLRQLASGDIVAIVCTSEYYTDNATRLPRAEARAAGFILNGISVHVPIARSATGFLLPARLGSQTALFWVPATTSGLGVDSRSLADNTSHATLTLTNVSLAEDMLLGRGEVVEAALALAIDCSHILTAAYLCGLMAQTLEVTLAYLRTRKQFGRTIGSFQALQHRAVDLFI
;
A
#
# COMPACT_ATOMS: atom_id res chain seq x y z
N PHE A 1 7.85 11.78 15.56
CA PHE A 1 7.89 10.44 14.94
C PHE A 1 8.86 10.43 13.76
N CYS A 2 8.56 11.08 12.65
CA CYS A 2 9.38 11.00 11.41
C CYS A 2 10.86 11.41 11.59
N LYS A 3 11.20 12.31 12.51
CA LYS A 3 12.59 12.71 12.81
C LYS A 3 13.34 11.77 13.75
N GLY A 4 12.65 10.83 14.36
CA GLY A 4 13.20 9.87 15.33
C GLY A 4 13.13 8.44 14.81
N ASP A 5 12.10 7.71 15.25
CA ASP A 5 11.99 6.25 15.08
C ASP A 5 11.83 5.79 13.63
N ALA A 6 11.26 6.62 12.75
CA ALA A 6 11.05 6.31 11.34
C ALA A 6 12.22 6.69 10.40
N GLY A 7 13.38 7.11 10.95
CA GLY A 7 14.50 7.58 10.14
C GLY A 7 15.05 6.53 9.16
N PRO A 8 15.65 6.95 8.02
CA PRO A 8 16.02 6.05 6.91
C PRO A 8 17.19 5.11 7.25
N SER A 9 17.91 5.32 8.36
CA SER A 9 19.03 4.44 8.78
C SER A 9 18.60 2.99 9.02
N ARG A 10 17.37 2.78 9.53
CA ARG A 10 16.78 1.46 9.81
C ARG A 10 16.51 0.63 8.55
N LEU A 11 16.38 1.28 7.38
CA LEU A 11 16.16 0.57 6.11
C LEU A 11 17.31 -0.37 5.74
N LYS A 12 18.53 -0.09 6.22
CA LYS A 12 19.67 -0.98 6.02
C LYS A 12 19.53 -2.28 6.81
N ASP A 13 18.95 -2.19 8.00
CA ASP A 13 18.72 -3.34 8.87
C ASP A 13 17.54 -4.17 8.34
N LEU A 14 16.46 -3.53 7.91
CA LEU A 14 15.32 -4.19 7.25
C LEU A 14 15.75 -4.97 6.00
N LYS A 15 16.72 -4.45 5.25
CA LYS A 15 17.26 -5.14 4.06
C LYS A 15 17.85 -6.52 4.36
N GLN A 16 18.29 -6.76 5.59
CA GLN A 16 18.88 -8.02 6.03
C GLN A 16 17.85 -8.99 6.61
N THR A 17 16.60 -8.55 6.73
CA THR A 17 15.50 -9.33 7.26
C THR A 17 14.56 -9.77 6.13
N ASP A 18 13.71 -10.75 6.43
CA ASP A 18 12.73 -11.30 5.49
C ASP A 18 11.34 -10.68 5.71
N VAL A 19 11.30 -9.42 6.18
CA VAL A 19 10.07 -8.65 6.42
C VAL A 19 10.02 -7.42 5.53
N ASP A 20 8.81 -6.94 5.23
CA ASP A 20 8.62 -5.80 4.33
C ASP A 20 8.73 -4.46 5.05
N PHE A 21 8.43 -4.42 6.36
CA PHE A 21 8.46 -3.21 7.20
C PHE A 21 8.72 -3.55 8.66
N ASP A 22 8.98 -2.52 9.48
CA ASP A 22 9.20 -2.66 10.92
C ASP A 22 7.87 -2.68 11.66
N ALA A 23 7.54 -3.82 12.30
CA ALA A 23 6.29 -3.98 13.05
C ALA A 23 6.16 -3.01 14.23
N SER A 24 7.26 -2.57 14.85
CA SER A 24 7.22 -1.61 15.96
C SER A 24 6.89 -0.20 15.46
N VAL A 25 7.45 0.18 14.32
CA VAL A 25 7.13 1.45 13.66
C VAL A 25 5.70 1.44 13.14
N TRP A 26 5.25 0.33 12.54
CA TRP A 26 3.86 0.16 12.14
C TRP A 26 2.92 0.32 13.33
N ARG A 27 3.22 -0.31 14.47
CA ARG A 27 2.40 -0.17 15.68
C ARG A 27 2.31 1.29 16.13
N THR A 28 3.41 2.04 16.07
CA THR A 28 3.39 3.47 16.39
C THR A 28 2.50 4.27 15.43
N ILE A 29 2.51 3.95 14.14
CA ILE A 29 1.62 4.55 13.13
C ILE A 29 0.15 4.27 13.47
N VAL A 30 -0.16 3.05 13.89
CA VAL A 30 -1.49 2.65 14.35
C VAL A 30 -1.90 3.40 15.60
N ASP A 31 -1.04 3.47 16.61
CA ASP A 31 -1.30 4.17 17.89
C ASP A 31 -1.50 5.69 17.69
N LEU A 32 -0.94 6.27 16.63
CA LEU A 32 -1.21 7.65 16.18
C LEU A 32 -2.53 7.80 15.41
N GLY A 33 -3.26 6.70 15.15
CA GLY A 33 -4.52 6.67 14.41
C GLY A 33 -4.38 6.81 12.91
N TRP A 34 -3.16 6.73 12.34
CA TRP A 34 -2.96 6.96 10.91
C TRP A 34 -3.48 5.82 10.05
N SER A 35 -3.51 4.59 10.55
CA SER A 35 -4.18 3.45 9.89
C SER A 35 -5.67 3.66 9.70
N ALA A 36 -6.31 4.41 10.60
CA ALA A 36 -7.74 4.68 10.64
C ALA A 36 -8.16 5.97 9.93
N ILE A 37 -7.22 6.72 9.36
CA ILE A 37 -7.39 8.12 8.92
C ILE A 37 -8.50 8.29 7.87
N LEU A 38 -8.68 7.33 6.95
CA LEU A 38 -9.69 7.34 5.89
C LEU A 38 -10.88 6.43 6.18
N ILE A 39 -10.82 5.63 7.25
CA ILE A 39 -11.90 4.71 7.63
C ILE A 39 -13.04 5.52 8.24
N PRO A 40 -14.32 5.24 7.88
CA PRO A 40 -15.47 5.89 8.46
C PRO A 40 -15.59 5.70 9.99
N GLU A 41 -16.15 6.67 10.70
CA GLU A 41 -16.29 6.65 12.16
C GLU A 41 -17.15 5.47 12.66
N ASP A 42 -18.15 5.03 11.90
CA ASP A 42 -18.99 3.88 12.21
C ASP A 42 -18.25 2.52 12.13
N CYS A 43 -17.04 2.53 11.56
CA CYS A 43 -16.11 1.40 11.52
C CYS A 43 -14.84 1.65 12.36
N ASP A 44 -14.96 2.39 13.47
CA ASP A 44 -13.88 2.75 14.38
C ASP A 44 -12.75 3.58 13.72
N GLY A 45 -13.06 4.26 12.62
CA GLY A 45 -12.15 5.13 11.90
C GLY A 45 -12.18 6.58 12.36
N LEU A 46 -11.32 7.41 11.77
CA LEU A 46 -11.23 8.85 12.04
C LEU A 46 -11.98 9.72 11.02
N GLY A 47 -12.26 9.21 9.82
CA GLY A 47 -13.00 9.92 8.79
C GLY A 47 -12.42 11.28 8.37
N LEU A 48 -11.11 11.52 8.55
CA LEU A 48 -10.49 12.84 8.35
C LEU A 48 -10.33 13.25 6.88
N GLY A 49 -10.52 12.32 5.96
CA GLY A 49 -10.47 12.58 4.53
C GLY A 49 -9.06 12.61 3.94
N LEU A 50 -9.04 12.69 2.59
CA LEU A 50 -7.83 12.50 1.79
C LEU A 50 -6.75 13.54 2.04
N ASN A 51 -7.12 14.80 2.33
CA ASN A 51 -6.14 15.86 2.61
C ASN A 51 -5.29 15.55 3.84
N ALA A 52 -5.91 15.05 4.91
CA ALA A 52 -5.19 14.66 6.13
C ALA A 52 -4.26 13.47 5.85
N ALA A 53 -4.74 12.47 5.12
CA ALA A 53 -3.93 11.32 4.73
C ALA A 53 -2.74 11.71 3.84
N ALA A 54 -2.92 12.68 2.92
CA ALA A 54 -1.86 13.17 2.05
C ALA A 54 -0.73 13.87 2.84
N ILE A 55 -1.08 14.67 3.86
CA ILE A 55 -0.07 15.29 4.75
C ILE A 55 0.76 14.21 5.46
N VAL A 56 0.11 13.17 5.98
CA VAL A 56 0.82 12.06 6.62
C VAL A 56 1.70 11.30 5.62
N ALA A 57 1.20 11.03 4.42
CA ALA A 57 1.95 10.36 3.36
C ALA A 57 3.19 11.19 2.95
N GLU A 58 3.07 12.51 2.83
CA GLU A 58 4.21 13.40 2.54
C GLU A 58 5.29 13.31 3.62
N GLU A 59 4.91 13.38 4.90
CA GLU A 59 5.88 13.27 6.00
C GLU A 59 6.53 11.88 6.07
N LEU A 60 5.81 10.80 5.77
CA LEU A 60 6.39 9.46 5.64
C LEU A 60 7.36 9.36 4.46
N GLY A 61 7.06 10.04 3.35
CA GLY A 61 7.94 10.15 2.19
C GLY A 61 9.29 10.82 2.52
N ARG A 62 9.30 11.84 3.37
CA ARG A 62 10.53 12.50 3.83
C ARG A 62 11.52 11.56 4.51
N VAL A 63 11.05 10.50 5.11
CA VAL A 63 11.88 9.50 5.82
C VAL A 63 11.96 8.15 5.09
N VAL A 64 11.38 8.06 3.91
CA VAL A 64 11.34 6.82 3.08
C VAL A 64 10.74 5.65 3.88
N ALA A 65 9.64 5.91 4.58
CA ALA A 65 8.99 4.90 5.43
C ALA A 65 8.37 3.79 4.57
N PRO A 66 8.75 2.51 4.76
CA PRO A 66 8.21 1.38 4.00
C PRO A 66 6.90 0.82 4.58
N GLU A 67 6.44 1.37 5.68
CA GLU A 67 5.22 0.93 6.33
C GLU A 67 4.01 1.11 5.42
N PRO A 68 3.08 0.12 5.36
CA PRO A 68 2.07 -0.03 4.32
C PRO A 68 0.87 0.92 4.49
N LEU A 69 1.09 2.20 4.79
CA LEU A 69 0.00 3.15 5.01
C LEU A 69 -0.82 3.39 3.74
N ILE A 70 -0.15 3.53 2.59
CA ILE A 70 -0.83 3.79 1.31
C ILE A 70 -1.62 2.56 0.88
N GLU A 71 -1.05 1.37 1.03
CA GLU A 71 -1.67 0.10 0.66
C GLU A 71 -2.85 -0.25 1.57
N THR A 72 -2.76 0.05 2.87
CA THR A 72 -3.80 -0.28 3.86
C THR A 72 -4.82 0.83 4.02
N ALA A 73 -4.42 1.96 4.61
CA ALA A 73 -5.32 3.09 4.88
C ALA A 73 -5.75 3.79 3.57
N GLY A 74 -4.86 3.90 2.59
CA GLY A 74 -5.15 4.49 1.29
C GLY A 74 -6.02 3.59 0.41
N LEU A 75 -5.46 2.47 -0.03
CA LEU A 75 -6.07 1.62 -1.05
C LEU A 75 -7.13 0.68 -0.45
N SER A 76 -6.77 -0.14 0.54
CA SER A 76 -7.67 -1.18 1.07
C SER A 76 -8.85 -0.59 1.84
N ALA A 77 -8.62 0.39 2.70
CA ALA A 77 -9.70 1.04 3.45
C ALA A 77 -10.66 1.80 2.53
N THR A 78 -10.14 2.54 1.53
CA THR A 78 -10.99 3.22 0.55
C THR A 78 -11.82 2.24 -0.25
N LEU A 79 -11.22 1.14 -0.75
CA LEU A 79 -11.94 0.10 -1.47
C LEU A 79 -13.08 -0.45 -0.62
N LEU A 80 -12.79 -0.92 0.59
CA LEU A 80 -13.80 -1.50 1.48
C LEU A 80 -14.90 -0.51 1.85
N SER A 81 -14.57 0.75 2.10
CA SER A 81 -15.55 1.79 2.47
C SER A 81 -16.58 2.07 1.38
N HIS A 82 -16.27 1.80 0.11
CA HIS A 82 -17.15 2.03 -1.03
C HIS A 82 -17.86 0.76 -1.56
N LEU A 83 -17.72 -0.35 -0.84
CA LEU A 83 -18.50 -1.57 -1.11
C LEU A 83 -19.83 -1.56 -0.36
N PRO A 84 -20.79 -2.39 -0.78
CA PRO A 84 -22.04 -2.60 -0.03
C PRO A 84 -21.78 -3.03 1.41
N GLU A 85 -22.69 -2.67 2.30
CA GLU A 85 -22.62 -3.08 3.71
C GLU A 85 -22.65 -4.60 3.85
N GLY A 86 -21.87 -5.10 4.82
CA GLY A 86 -21.76 -6.51 5.13
C GLY A 86 -20.84 -6.73 6.34
N ASN A 87 -21.12 -7.78 7.11
CA ASN A 87 -20.38 -8.06 8.34
C ASN A 87 -18.86 -8.20 8.09
N CYS A 88 -18.48 -9.01 7.10
CA CYS A 88 -17.07 -9.22 6.76
C CYS A 88 -16.36 -7.88 6.38
N ARG A 89 -17.01 -7.03 5.56
CA ARG A 89 -16.49 -5.72 5.20
C ARG A 89 -16.25 -4.83 6.44
N SER A 90 -17.26 -4.74 7.32
CA SER A 90 -17.17 -3.88 8.51
C SER A 90 -16.13 -4.38 9.49
N ASP A 91 -16.00 -5.69 9.66
CA ASP A 91 -14.98 -6.30 10.51
C ASP A 91 -13.57 -6.08 9.95
N LEU A 92 -13.38 -6.17 8.63
CA LEU A 92 -12.10 -5.86 7.98
C LEU A 92 -11.72 -4.38 8.16
N LEU A 93 -12.67 -3.44 8.05
CA LEU A 93 -12.40 -2.02 8.29
C LEU A 93 -11.96 -1.75 9.72
N ARG A 94 -12.63 -2.36 10.73
CA ARG A 94 -12.24 -2.24 12.14
C ARG A 94 -10.86 -2.82 12.41
N GLN A 95 -10.56 -3.98 11.83
CA GLN A 95 -9.24 -4.63 11.97
C GLN A 95 -8.13 -3.84 11.26
N LEU A 96 -8.43 -3.14 10.14
CA LEU A 96 -7.51 -2.21 9.51
C LEU A 96 -7.28 -0.98 10.40
N ALA A 97 -8.34 -0.42 11.00
CA ALA A 97 -8.26 0.73 11.89
C ALA A 97 -7.37 0.43 13.12
N SER A 98 -7.57 -0.74 13.75
CA SER A 98 -6.77 -1.20 14.90
C SER A 98 -5.35 -1.69 14.53
N GLY A 99 -5.06 -1.86 13.23
CA GLY A 99 -3.79 -2.40 12.75
C GLY A 99 -3.60 -3.90 13.00
N ASP A 100 -4.68 -4.62 13.35
CA ASP A 100 -4.65 -6.07 13.58
C ASP A 100 -4.44 -6.86 12.28
N ILE A 101 -4.81 -6.25 11.14
CA ILE A 101 -4.54 -6.81 9.82
C ILE A 101 -3.80 -5.83 8.90
N VAL A 102 -3.03 -6.41 8.00
CA VAL A 102 -2.45 -5.76 6.82
C VAL A 102 -3.13 -6.41 5.60
N ALA A 103 -4.20 -5.80 5.11
CA ALA A 103 -4.93 -6.25 3.94
C ALA A 103 -4.38 -5.56 2.69
N ILE A 104 -4.02 -6.33 1.67
CA ILE A 104 -3.41 -5.83 0.44
C ILE A 104 -4.35 -6.09 -0.75
N VAL A 105 -4.63 -5.04 -1.52
CA VAL A 105 -5.42 -5.15 -2.76
C VAL A 105 -4.53 -5.63 -3.90
N CYS A 106 -4.99 -6.65 -4.62
CA CYS A 106 -4.33 -7.13 -5.83
C CYS A 106 -4.81 -6.33 -7.03
N THR A 107 -4.00 -5.36 -7.47
CA THR A 107 -4.39 -4.37 -8.51
C THR A 107 -3.60 -4.44 -9.81
N SER A 108 -2.58 -5.30 -9.91
CA SER A 108 -1.67 -5.29 -11.07
C SER A 108 -2.38 -5.50 -12.41
N GLU A 109 -3.48 -6.22 -12.40
CA GLU A 109 -4.29 -6.50 -13.58
C GLU A 109 -5.06 -5.26 -14.08
N TYR A 110 -5.26 -4.26 -13.21
CA TYR A 110 -5.93 -2.99 -13.55
C TYR A 110 -5.00 -1.95 -14.17
N TYR A 111 -3.69 -2.07 -13.96
CA TYR A 111 -2.68 -1.19 -14.58
C TYR A 111 -2.23 -1.67 -15.97
N THR A 112 -2.66 -2.84 -16.37
CA THR A 112 -2.40 -3.38 -17.71
C THR A 112 -3.76 -3.58 -18.40
N ASP A 113 -3.85 -3.34 -19.71
CA ASP A 113 -5.08 -3.58 -20.53
C ASP A 113 -5.58 -5.04 -20.51
N ASN A 114 -5.16 -5.83 -19.56
CA ASN A 114 -5.38 -7.26 -19.44
C ASN A 114 -6.36 -7.62 -18.29
N ALA A 115 -7.52 -6.96 -18.20
CA ALA A 115 -8.63 -7.42 -17.35
C ALA A 115 -9.04 -8.91 -17.60
N THR A 116 -8.51 -9.50 -18.67
CA THR A 116 -8.64 -10.93 -18.99
C THR A 116 -7.77 -11.84 -18.13
N ARG A 117 -6.86 -11.30 -17.32
CA ARG A 117 -5.92 -12.08 -16.49
C ARG A 117 -6.34 -12.23 -15.03
N LEU A 118 -7.49 -11.67 -14.62
CA LEU A 118 -7.99 -11.90 -13.28
C LEU A 118 -8.12 -13.40 -12.98
N PRO A 119 -7.79 -13.85 -11.77
CA PRO A 119 -8.13 -15.19 -11.30
C PRO A 119 -9.59 -15.51 -11.56
N ARG A 120 -9.92 -16.78 -11.73
CA ARG A 120 -11.30 -17.24 -11.95
C ARG A 120 -11.89 -17.72 -10.64
N ALA A 121 -13.12 -17.31 -10.38
CA ALA A 121 -13.93 -17.80 -9.29
C ALA A 121 -15.13 -18.60 -9.84
N GLU A 122 -15.40 -19.73 -9.23
CA GLU A 122 -16.56 -20.58 -9.53
C GLU A 122 -17.40 -20.75 -8.29
N ALA A 123 -18.72 -20.48 -8.40
CA ALA A 123 -19.65 -20.71 -7.31
C ALA A 123 -19.83 -22.22 -7.05
N ARG A 124 -19.92 -22.62 -5.79
CA ARG A 124 -20.19 -23.97 -5.30
C ARG A 124 -21.32 -23.91 -4.26
N ALA A 125 -21.83 -25.05 -3.86
CA ALA A 125 -22.94 -25.12 -2.90
C ALA A 125 -22.63 -24.47 -1.53
N ALA A 126 -21.36 -24.39 -1.13
CA ALA A 126 -20.92 -23.86 0.17
C ALA A 126 -19.87 -22.72 0.01
N GLY A 127 -19.95 -21.93 -1.06
CA GLY A 127 -19.02 -20.82 -1.29
C GLY A 127 -18.41 -20.80 -2.68
N PHE A 128 -17.10 -20.58 -2.78
CA PHE A 128 -16.40 -20.35 -4.05
C PHE A 128 -15.09 -21.15 -4.13
N ILE A 129 -14.70 -21.51 -5.34
CA ILE A 129 -13.37 -22.04 -5.66
C ILE A 129 -12.66 -21.05 -6.57
N LEU A 130 -11.46 -20.61 -6.17
CA LEU A 130 -10.65 -19.69 -6.93
C LEU A 130 -9.42 -20.38 -7.51
N ASN A 131 -9.12 -20.08 -8.78
CA ASN A 131 -7.94 -20.57 -9.50
C ASN A 131 -7.35 -19.46 -10.34
N GLY A 132 -6.03 -19.38 -10.41
CA GLY A 132 -5.31 -18.41 -11.25
C GLY A 132 -4.08 -17.84 -10.59
N ILE A 133 -3.63 -16.70 -11.11
CA ILE A 133 -2.41 -16.03 -10.67
C ILE A 133 -2.72 -14.54 -10.57
N SER A 134 -2.23 -13.89 -9.51
CA SER A 134 -2.12 -12.43 -9.41
C SER A 134 -0.66 -12.06 -9.22
N VAL A 135 -0.16 -11.11 -10.00
CA VAL A 135 1.26 -10.73 -10.03
C VAL A 135 1.48 -9.34 -9.43
N HIS A 136 2.73 -9.04 -9.09
CA HIS A 136 3.15 -7.73 -8.58
C HIS A 136 2.39 -7.26 -7.32
N VAL A 137 2.00 -8.19 -6.45
CA VAL A 137 1.32 -7.87 -5.19
C VAL A 137 2.36 -7.33 -4.19
N PRO A 138 2.27 -6.05 -3.77
CA PRO A 138 3.25 -5.48 -2.86
C PRO A 138 3.09 -6.02 -1.45
N ILE A 139 4.16 -6.01 -0.64
CA ILE A 139 4.15 -6.27 0.81
C ILE A 139 3.51 -7.62 1.20
N ALA A 140 3.49 -8.56 0.26
CA ALA A 140 2.74 -9.80 0.42
C ALA A 140 3.29 -10.74 1.51
N ARG A 141 4.56 -10.61 1.91
CA ARG A 141 5.16 -11.39 3.01
C ARG A 141 4.55 -11.05 4.35
N SER A 142 4.27 -9.77 4.55
CA SER A 142 3.76 -9.22 5.81
C SER A 142 2.23 -9.05 5.79
N ALA A 143 1.58 -9.38 4.67
CA ALA A 143 0.13 -9.31 4.54
C ALA A 143 -0.56 -10.39 5.38
N THR A 144 -1.62 -10.03 6.10
CA THR A 144 -2.50 -10.99 6.78
C THR A 144 -3.53 -11.58 5.84
N GLY A 145 -3.77 -10.93 4.69
CA GLY A 145 -4.64 -11.41 3.62
C GLY A 145 -4.76 -10.43 2.47
N PHE A 146 -5.52 -10.84 1.47
CA PHE A 146 -5.60 -10.17 0.18
C PHE A 146 -7.04 -9.84 -0.18
N LEU A 147 -7.25 -8.62 -0.62
CA LEU A 147 -8.46 -8.18 -1.31
C LEU A 147 -8.25 -8.49 -2.79
N LEU A 148 -8.80 -9.62 -3.23
CA LEU A 148 -8.50 -10.22 -4.52
C LEU A 148 -9.67 -10.07 -5.49
N PRO A 149 -9.53 -9.26 -6.53
CA PRO A 149 -10.48 -9.27 -7.64
C PRO A 149 -10.36 -10.57 -8.44
N ALA A 150 -11.51 -11.18 -8.77
CA ALA A 150 -11.56 -12.39 -9.58
C ALA A 150 -12.76 -12.35 -10.54
N ARG A 151 -12.69 -13.10 -11.64
CA ARG A 151 -13.78 -13.23 -12.60
C ARG A 151 -14.78 -14.29 -12.13
N LEU A 152 -16.00 -13.84 -11.78
CA LEU A 152 -17.12 -14.69 -11.44
C LEU A 152 -18.18 -14.63 -12.55
N GLY A 153 -18.22 -15.63 -13.42
CA GLY A 153 -18.99 -15.56 -14.66
C GLY A 153 -18.51 -14.43 -15.56
N SER A 154 -19.39 -13.50 -15.91
CA SER A 154 -19.07 -12.30 -16.71
C SER A 154 -18.68 -11.08 -15.88
N GLN A 155 -18.79 -11.15 -14.55
CA GLN A 155 -18.59 -10.01 -13.65
C GLN A 155 -17.24 -10.08 -12.93
N THR A 156 -16.71 -8.93 -12.54
CA THR A 156 -15.66 -8.83 -11.54
C THR A 156 -16.25 -8.98 -10.15
N ALA A 157 -15.67 -9.83 -9.33
CA ALA A 157 -16.03 -10.02 -7.93
C ALA A 157 -14.81 -9.77 -7.05
N LEU A 158 -15.00 -9.24 -5.85
CA LEU A 158 -13.93 -9.01 -4.88
C LEU A 158 -14.07 -10.00 -3.72
N PHE A 159 -12.97 -10.65 -3.40
CA PHE A 159 -12.91 -11.64 -2.33
C PHE A 159 -11.89 -11.22 -1.26
N TRP A 160 -12.21 -11.49 0.00
CA TRP A 160 -11.22 -11.54 1.06
C TRP A 160 -10.57 -12.94 1.09
N VAL A 161 -9.26 -12.99 0.96
CA VAL A 161 -8.46 -14.23 0.96
C VAL A 161 -7.43 -14.12 2.07
N PRO A 162 -7.66 -14.72 3.25
CA PRO A 162 -6.64 -14.79 4.31
C PRO A 162 -5.34 -15.42 3.80
N ALA A 163 -4.19 -14.90 4.22
CA ALA A 163 -2.88 -15.38 3.77
C ALA A 163 -2.62 -16.86 4.12
N THR A 164 -3.32 -17.37 5.14
CA THR A 164 -3.22 -18.76 5.58
C THR A 164 -4.13 -19.73 4.83
N THR A 165 -4.88 -19.25 3.81
CA THR A 165 -5.85 -20.07 3.07
C THR A 165 -5.14 -21.18 2.31
N SER A 166 -5.64 -22.40 2.46
CA SER A 166 -5.10 -23.58 1.75
C SER A 166 -5.24 -23.42 0.23
N GLY A 167 -4.20 -23.76 -0.51
CA GLY A 167 -4.14 -23.61 -1.96
C GLY A 167 -3.64 -22.25 -2.44
N LEU A 168 -3.40 -21.30 -1.52
CA LEU A 168 -2.75 -20.02 -1.82
C LEU A 168 -1.23 -20.16 -1.69
N GLY A 169 -0.51 -19.94 -2.78
CA GLY A 169 0.95 -19.84 -2.80
C GLY A 169 1.39 -18.38 -2.92
N VAL A 170 2.40 -17.96 -2.15
CA VAL A 170 2.98 -16.62 -2.18
C VAL A 170 4.46 -16.74 -2.52
N ASP A 171 4.85 -16.36 -3.75
CA ASP A 171 6.25 -16.32 -4.20
C ASP A 171 6.70 -14.85 -4.22
N SER A 172 7.39 -14.43 -3.17
CA SER A 172 7.83 -13.05 -2.98
C SER A 172 9.26 -12.83 -3.44
N ARG A 173 9.50 -11.69 -4.11
CA ARG A 173 10.81 -11.28 -4.63
C ARG A 173 11.12 -9.84 -4.25
N SER A 174 12.37 -9.59 -3.85
CA SER A 174 12.85 -8.25 -3.60
C SER A 174 13.16 -7.52 -4.91
N LEU A 175 12.78 -6.25 -4.99
CA LEU A 175 13.06 -5.36 -6.10
C LEU A 175 14.37 -4.55 -5.87
N ALA A 176 14.78 -3.79 -6.87
CA ALA A 176 16.01 -3.00 -6.82
C ALA A 176 15.99 -1.89 -5.74
N ASP A 177 14.81 -1.35 -5.45
CA ASP A 177 14.57 -0.35 -4.40
C ASP A 177 14.41 -0.96 -3.00
N ASN A 178 14.55 -2.29 -2.91
CA ASN A 178 14.41 -3.07 -1.69
C ASN A 178 12.96 -3.26 -1.19
N THR A 179 11.96 -2.85 -1.95
CA THR A 179 10.58 -3.29 -1.72
C THR A 179 10.42 -4.76 -2.11
N SER A 180 9.36 -5.41 -1.66
CA SER A 180 9.03 -6.77 -2.09
C SER A 180 7.71 -6.79 -2.86
N HIS A 181 7.69 -7.59 -3.91
CA HIS A 181 6.47 -7.93 -4.64
C HIS A 181 6.34 -9.44 -4.76
N ALA A 182 5.12 -9.95 -4.69
CA ALA A 182 4.86 -11.37 -4.83
C ALA A 182 4.01 -11.68 -6.06
N THR A 183 4.13 -12.93 -6.48
CA THR A 183 3.16 -13.62 -7.32
C THR A 183 2.30 -14.50 -6.42
N LEU A 184 1.00 -14.27 -6.40
CA LEU A 184 0.03 -15.15 -5.76
C LEU A 184 -0.43 -16.21 -6.75
N THR A 185 -0.33 -17.47 -6.35
CA THR A 185 -0.84 -18.62 -7.12
C THR A 185 -2.00 -19.24 -6.36
N LEU A 186 -3.17 -19.28 -7.00
CA LEU A 186 -4.38 -19.88 -6.43
C LEU A 186 -4.61 -21.24 -7.11
N THR A 187 -4.59 -22.30 -6.32
CA THR A 187 -4.85 -23.66 -6.78
C THR A 187 -5.98 -24.25 -5.95
N ASN A 188 -7.19 -24.24 -6.50
CA ASN A 188 -8.41 -24.71 -5.85
C ASN A 188 -8.62 -24.07 -4.46
N VAL A 189 -8.36 -22.76 -4.35
CA VAL A 189 -8.58 -22.02 -3.11
C VAL A 189 -10.07 -21.98 -2.80
N SER A 190 -10.46 -22.60 -1.69
CA SER A 190 -11.86 -22.68 -1.25
C SER A 190 -12.16 -21.54 -0.28
N LEU A 191 -13.21 -20.76 -0.59
CA LEU A 191 -13.66 -19.65 0.24
C LEU A 191 -15.14 -19.85 0.60
N ALA A 192 -15.50 -19.50 1.84
CA ALA A 192 -16.89 -19.45 2.29
C ALA A 192 -17.66 -18.31 1.62
N GLU A 193 -18.97 -18.35 1.67
CA GLU A 193 -19.83 -17.39 0.98
C GLU A 193 -19.65 -15.95 1.48
N ASP A 194 -19.39 -15.77 2.76
CA ASP A 194 -19.15 -14.49 3.44
C ASP A 194 -17.81 -13.83 3.06
N MET A 195 -16.90 -14.55 2.42
CA MET A 195 -15.66 -14.01 1.89
C MET A 195 -15.86 -13.22 0.58
N LEU A 196 -17.02 -13.28 -0.05
CA LEU A 196 -17.39 -12.42 -1.18
C LEU A 196 -17.82 -11.04 -0.66
N LEU A 197 -17.04 -10.02 -0.94
CA LEU A 197 -17.24 -8.64 -0.48
C LEU A 197 -18.15 -7.82 -1.42
N GLY A 198 -18.22 -8.22 -2.69
CA GLY A 198 -19.06 -7.56 -3.69
C GLY A 198 -18.80 -8.09 -5.09
N ARG A 199 -19.64 -7.67 -6.06
CA ARG A 199 -19.50 -8.05 -7.48
C ARG A 199 -20.11 -7.04 -8.42
N GLY A 200 -19.64 -7.04 -9.68
CA GLY A 200 -20.13 -6.18 -10.75
C GLY A 200 -19.66 -4.74 -10.66
N GLU A 201 -20.44 -3.82 -11.22
CA GLU A 201 -20.07 -2.41 -11.39
C GLU A 201 -19.68 -1.70 -10.08
N VAL A 202 -20.30 -2.05 -8.96
CA VAL A 202 -19.95 -1.45 -7.66
C VAL A 202 -18.52 -1.77 -7.24
N VAL A 203 -18.04 -2.97 -7.52
CA VAL A 203 -16.64 -3.36 -7.24
C VAL A 203 -15.68 -2.61 -8.16
N GLU A 204 -16.02 -2.51 -9.45
CA GLU A 204 -15.19 -1.81 -10.43
C GLU A 204 -15.08 -0.32 -10.11
N ALA A 205 -16.20 0.32 -9.74
CA ALA A 205 -16.20 1.72 -9.31
C ALA A 205 -15.40 1.94 -8.00
N ALA A 206 -15.58 1.06 -7.00
CA ALA A 206 -14.84 1.15 -5.75
C ALA A 206 -13.33 0.94 -5.95
N LEU A 207 -12.92 0.01 -6.82
CA LEU A 207 -11.52 -0.22 -7.18
C LEU A 207 -10.92 1.01 -7.88
N ALA A 208 -11.63 1.59 -8.86
CA ALA A 208 -11.15 2.78 -9.55
C ALA A 208 -10.90 3.94 -8.57
N LEU A 209 -11.87 4.21 -7.67
CA LEU A 209 -11.74 5.25 -6.66
C LEU A 209 -10.57 4.99 -5.68
N ALA A 210 -10.42 3.74 -5.24
CA ALA A 210 -9.35 3.37 -4.33
C ALA A 210 -7.96 3.50 -5.00
N ILE A 211 -7.84 3.16 -6.28
CA ILE A 211 -6.64 3.35 -7.08
C ILE A 211 -6.31 4.84 -7.21
N ASP A 212 -7.29 5.69 -7.54
CA ASP A 212 -7.09 7.14 -7.61
C ASP A 212 -6.64 7.72 -6.27
N CYS A 213 -7.26 7.28 -5.16
CA CYS A 213 -6.83 7.64 -3.81
C CYS A 213 -5.37 7.25 -3.55
N SER A 214 -4.97 6.02 -3.89
CA SER A 214 -3.60 5.55 -3.73
C SER A 214 -2.60 6.34 -4.57
N HIS A 215 -2.97 6.76 -5.78
CA HIS A 215 -2.14 7.61 -6.64
C HIS A 215 -1.89 8.99 -6.01
N ILE A 216 -2.93 9.61 -5.43
CA ILE A 216 -2.80 10.90 -4.73
C ILE A 216 -1.87 10.77 -3.52
N LEU A 217 -2.04 9.72 -2.71
CA LEU A 217 -1.17 9.49 -1.55
C LEU A 217 0.27 9.15 -1.95
N THR A 218 0.46 8.40 -3.02
CA THR A 218 1.79 8.11 -3.58
C THR A 218 2.45 9.39 -4.11
N ALA A 219 1.70 10.26 -4.78
CA ALA A 219 2.21 11.56 -5.23
C ALA A 219 2.64 12.44 -4.04
N ALA A 220 1.84 12.49 -2.97
CA ALA A 220 2.19 13.19 -1.74
C ALA A 220 3.47 12.63 -1.09
N TYR A 221 3.58 11.30 -0.99
CA TYR A 221 4.78 10.62 -0.50
C TYR A 221 6.02 10.98 -1.33
N LEU A 222 5.90 10.98 -2.66
CA LEU A 222 6.98 11.37 -3.56
C LEU A 222 7.37 12.84 -3.40
N CYS A 223 6.43 13.75 -3.15
CA CYS A 223 6.72 15.15 -2.82
C CYS A 223 7.59 15.25 -1.55
N GLY A 224 7.24 14.52 -0.50
CA GLY A 224 8.04 14.44 0.72
C GLY A 224 9.45 13.92 0.48
N LEU A 225 9.58 12.85 -0.30
CA LEU A 225 10.86 12.26 -0.69
C LEU A 225 11.74 13.25 -1.47
N MET A 226 11.15 13.95 -2.45
CA MET A 226 11.85 14.97 -3.24
C MET A 226 12.31 16.14 -2.36
N ALA A 227 11.44 16.66 -1.48
CA ALA A 227 11.77 17.74 -0.56
C ALA A 227 12.95 17.37 0.35
N GLN A 228 12.92 16.19 0.95
CA GLN A 228 14.01 15.70 1.81
C GLN A 228 15.32 15.49 1.03
N THR A 229 15.24 14.96 -0.18
CA THR A 229 16.41 14.76 -1.05
C THR A 229 17.07 16.10 -1.39
N LEU A 230 16.28 17.12 -1.68
CA LEU A 230 16.77 18.47 -1.93
C LEU A 230 17.43 19.06 -0.68
N GLU A 231 16.80 18.97 0.50
CA GLU A 231 17.38 19.46 1.76
C GLU A 231 18.73 18.81 2.07
N VAL A 232 18.84 17.50 1.95
CA VAL A 232 20.12 16.77 2.15
C VAL A 232 21.17 17.22 1.14
N THR A 233 20.79 17.39 -0.12
CA THR A 233 21.67 17.86 -1.18
C THR A 233 22.20 19.26 -0.88
N LEU A 234 21.31 20.21 -0.52
CA LEU A 234 21.70 21.58 -0.19
C LEU A 234 22.62 21.62 1.04
N ALA A 235 22.37 20.81 2.07
CA ALA A 235 23.23 20.69 3.23
C ALA A 235 24.63 20.20 2.83
N TYR A 236 24.70 19.20 1.97
CA TYR A 236 25.98 18.66 1.46
C TYR A 236 26.74 19.68 0.62
N LEU A 237 26.06 20.42 -0.27
CA LEU A 237 26.67 21.49 -1.07
C LEU A 237 27.32 22.59 -0.20
N ARG A 238 26.73 22.89 0.96
CA ARG A 238 27.24 23.90 1.91
C ARG A 238 28.46 23.42 2.72
N THR A 239 28.60 22.11 2.90
CA THR A 239 29.64 21.56 3.79
C THR A 239 30.81 20.93 3.03
N ARG A 240 30.57 20.29 1.91
CA ARG A 240 31.61 19.61 1.12
C ARG A 240 32.56 20.60 0.47
N LYS A 241 33.84 20.42 0.68
CA LYS A 241 34.91 21.23 0.05
C LYS A 241 35.62 20.40 -1.03
N GLN A 242 35.79 20.99 -2.22
CA GLN A 242 36.61 20.52 -3.32
C GLN A 242 37.16 21.72 -4.08
N PHE A 243 38.32 21.57 -4.72
CA PHE A 243 38.95 22.66 -5.46
C PHE A 243 39.17 23.96 -4.61
N GLY A 244 39.51 23.77 -3.33
CA GLY A 244 39.82 24.87 -2.40
C GLY A 244 38.64 25.61 -1.79
N ARG A 245 37.38 25.25 -2.13
CA ARG A 245 36.15 25.93 -1.65
C ARG A 245 34.98 24.98 -1.50
N THR A 246 33.87 25.44 -0.90
CA THR A 246 32.66 24.64 -0.82
C THR A 246 32.09 24.43 -2.22
N ILE A 247 31.60 23.23 -2.52
CA ILE A 247 31.07 22.90 -3.85
C ILE A 247 29.82 23.69 -4.20
N GLY A 248 29.03 24.13 -3.22
CA GLY A 248 27.89 25.04 -3.40
C GLY A 248 28.24 26.46 -3.87
N SER A 249 29.54 26.81 -3.91
CA SER A 249 29.99 28.10 -4.49
C SER A 249 30.15 28.06 -6.02
N PHE A 250 29.99 26.87 -6.65
CA PHE A 250 30.07 26.77 -8.10
C PHE A 250 28.70 27.07 -8.74
N GLN A 251 28.65 28.04 -9.67
CA GLN A 251 27.42 28.47 -10.32
C GLN A 251 26.64 27.32 -10.97
N ALA A 252 27.32 26.36 -11.59
CA ALA A 252 26.66 25.20 -12.20
C ALA A 252 25.79 24.41 -11.20
N LEU A 253 26.21 24.29 -9.95
CA LEU A 253 25.44 23.60 -8.90
C LEU A 253 24.37 24.51 -8.30
N GLN A 254 24.63 25.83 -8.21
CA GLN A 254 23.64 26.80 -7.76
C GLN A 254 22.43 26.84 -8.70
N HIS A 255 22.67 26.93 -10.03
CA HIS A 255 21.61 26.95 -11.03
C HIS A 255 20.75 25.65 -10.97
N ARG A 256 21.41 24.48 -10.90
CA ARG A 256 20.68 23.22 -10.75
C ARG A 256 19.84 23.14 -9.46
N ALA A 257 20.37 23.69 -8.35
CA ALA A 257 19.64 23.71 -7.09
C ALA A 257 18.40 24.64 -7.18
N VAL A 258 18.50 25.75 -7.91
CA VAL A 258 17.35 26.64 -8.18
C VAL A 258 16.32 25.95 -9.07
N ASP A 259 16.75 25.29 -10.15
CA ASP A 259 15.85 24.55 -11.06
C ASP A 259 15.05 23.42 -10.35
N LEU A 260 15.61 22.85 -9.27
CA LEU A 260 14.94 21.84 -8.45
C LEU A 260 14.01 22.42 -7.39
N PHE A 261 14.18 23.69 -7.06
CA PHE A 261 13.38 24.40 -6.05
C PHE A 261 12.10 25.02 -6.64
N ILE A 262 12.13 25.41 -7.92
CA ILE A 262 10.99 25.99 -8.67
C ILE A 262 10.04 24.88 -9.12
#